data_bd74e37f0f005dbc9e557d0af32d580c
#
_entry.id   bd74e37f0f005dbc9e557d0af32d580c
#
_cell.length_a   1.000
_cell.length_b   1.000
_cell.length_c   1.000
_cell.angle_alpha   90.00
_cell.angle_beta   90.00
_cell.angle_gamma   90.00
#
_symmetry.space_group_name_H-M   'P 1'
#
loop_
_entity.id
_entity.type
_entity.pdbx_description
1 polymer ?
#
loop_
_entity_poly.entity_id
_entity_poly.type
_entity_poly.pdbx_seq_one_letter_code
_entity_poly.pdbx_strand_id
1 'polypeptide(L)'
;MPTMDLSKYGIKGVKEVLYNPSYEVLFNEETKPELTGYEKGQVTELGAVNVMTGIYTGRSPKDKYIVMDENSKDTVWWTSDEYKNDNHPLSEKNWKVLKKLALKQLSGKRLFVVDGFCGTHEDTRMKVRFIMEVAWQAHFVTNMFIRPQNQKEFDQEPDFVVYCAAKAKVENYKELGLNSETAVAFNVTSREQVILNTWYGGEMKKGMFSMMNYYLPLKGIASMHCSANTDLNGENTAIFFGLSGTGKTTLSTDPKRLLIGDDEHGWDNKGVFNFEGGCYAKVIKLDKESEPDIYGAIRRDALLENVTVDENGVIDFNDKSVTENTRVSYPIYHINKIVRPKSQGPAAKQVIFLSADAFGVLPPVSILDPEQTKYYFLSGFTAKLAGTERGITEPTPTFSACFGQAFLELHPTKYAEELVKKMKKSGAKAYLVNTGWNGTGKRISIRDTRGIIDAILNGAIDSAPTKVIPYFNFTVPTELAGVDTNILDPRDTYANAEDWEVKAKDLAGRFIKNFKKYEGNRAGKALVKAGPQL
;
A
#
# COMPACT_ATOMS: atom_id res chain seq x y z
N MET A 1 -0.56 -26.76 -26.04
CA MET A 1 0.66 -26.05 -25.63
C MET A 1 1.51 -27.03 -24.84
N PRO A 2 2.85 -27.05 -24.96
CA PRO A 2 3.65 -27.92 -24.10
C PRO A 2 3.38 -27.56 -22.64
N THR A 3 3.12 -28.57 -21.81
CA THR A 3 2.93 -28.40 -20.37
C THR A 3 4.20 -27.81 -19.76
N MET A 4 4.08 -26.71 -19.05
CA MET A 4 5.21 -26.10 -18.35
C MET A 4 5.80 -27.11 -17.35
N ASP A 5 7.09 -27.36 -17.44
CA ASP A 5 7.80 -28.22 -16.49
C ASP A 5 8.12 -27.47 -15.20
N LEU A 6 7.50 -27.88 -14.09
CA LEU A 6 7.74 -27.31 -12.76
C LEU A 6 8.75 -28.11 -11.91
N SER A 7 9.33 -29.16 -12.48
CA SER A 7 10.31 -30.02 -11.77
C SER A 7 11.55 -29.23 -11.33
N LYS A 8 11.96 -28.22 -12.11
CA LYS A 8 13.06 -27.32 -11.76
C LYS A 8 12.83 -26.53 -10.46
N TYR A 9 11.58 -26.36 -10.05
CA TYR A 9 11.20 -25.74 -8.77
C TYR A 9 11.03 -26.77 -7.65
N GLY A 10 11.20 -28.06 -7.93
CA GLY A 10 11.00 -29.14 -6.96
C GLY A 10 9.54 -29.61 -6.82
N ILE A 11 8.65 -29.14 -7.70
CA ILE A 11 7.25 -29.59 -7.75
C ILE A 11 7.14 -30.78 -8.69
N LYS A 12 6.63 -31.91 -8.18
CA LYS A 12 6.64 -33.20 -8.89
C LYS A 12 5.22 -33.70 -9.18
N GLY A 13 5.08 -34.50 -10.24
CA GLY A 13 3.84 -35.20 -10.55
C GLY A 13 2.65 -34.28 -10.84
N VAL A 14 2.89 -33.10 -11.37
CA VAL A 14 1.85 -32.13 -11.70
C VAL A 14 0.93 -32.72 -12.75
N LYS A 15 -0.39 -32.67 -12.51
CA LYS A 15 -1.41 -33.24 -13.41
C LYS A 15 -1.67 -32.37 -14.62
N GLU A 16 -1.72 -31.06 -14.42
CA GLU A 16 -1.95 -30.07 -15.45
C GLU A 16 -1.45 -28.69 -14.96
N VAL A 17 -0.97 -27.88 -15.87
CA VAL A 17 -0.62 -26.48 -15.62
C VAL A 17 -1.44 -25.59 -16.54
N LEU A 18 -2.23 -24.67 -15.94
CA LEU A 18 -2.83 -23.57 -16.66
C LEU A 18 -1.89 -22.36 -16.52
N TYR A 19 -1.18 -22.06 -17.61
CA TYR A 19 -0.18 -21.00 -17.66
C TYR A 19 -0.78 -19.72 -18.23
N ASN A 20 -0.72 -18.63 -17.46
CA ASN A 20 -1.30 -17.32 -17.80
C ASN A 20 -2.70 -17.45 -18.43
N PRO A 21 -3.65 -18.12 -17.76
CA PRO A 21 -4.98 -18.30 -18.30
C PRO A 21 -5.67 -16.96 -18.55
N SER A 22 -6.50 -16.90 -19.58
CA SER A 22 -7.31 -15.72 -19.87
C SER A 22 -8.37 -15.49 -18.79
N TYR A 23 -8.94 -14.29 -18.73
CA TYR A 23 -10.05 -13.99 -17.81
C TYR A 23 -11.24 -14.92 -18.02
N GLU A 24 -11.52 -15.30 -19.25
CA GLU A 24 -12.60 -16.26 -19.57
C GLU A 24 -12.32 -17.64 -18.94
N VAL A 25 -11.10 -18.13 -19.07
CA VAL A 25 -10.68 -19.40 -18.45
C VAL A 25 -10.76 -19.29 -16.93
N LEU A 26 -10.23 -18.21 -16.34
CA LEU A 26 -10.27 -18.00 -14.89
C LEU A 26 -11.70 -17.95 -14.36
N PHE A 27 -12.58 -17.20 -15.02
CA PHE A 27 -14.00 -17.14 -14.66
C PHE A 27 -14.64 -18.54 -14.66
N ASN A 28 -14.42 -19.32 -15.71
CA ASN A 28 -14.96 -20.68 -15.80
C ASN A 28 -14.38 -21.59 -14.73
N GLU A 29 -13.09 -21.46 -14.40
CA GLU A 29 -12.42 -22.27 -13.39
C GLU A 29 -12.90 -21.95 -11.96
N GLU A 30 -13.06 -20.68 -11.62
CA GLU A 30 -13.42 -20.25 -10.25
C GLU A 30 -14.92 -20.36 -9.95
N THR A 31 -15.76 -20.53 -10.98
CA THR A 31 -17.23 -20.66 -10.84
C THR A 31 -17.77 -22.06 -11.15
N LYS A 32 -16.89 -23.05 -11.32
CA LYS A 32 -17.30 -24.45 -11.58
C LYS A 32 -18.31 -24.93 -10.55
N PRO A 33 -19.41 -25.58 -10.97
CA PRO A 33 -20.46 -26.05 -10.06
C PRO A 33 -19.95 -27.03 -8.98
N GLU A 34 -18.95 -27.85 -9.30
CA GLU A 34 -18.38 -28.85 -8.41
C GLU A 34 -17.46 -28.28 -7.31
N LEU A 35 -17.05 -27.01 -7.41
CA LEU A 35 -16.25 -26.38 -6.38
C LEU A 35 -17.07 -26.16 -5.11
N THR A 36 -16.39 -26.29 -3.98
CA THR A 36 -16.99 -26.13 -2.65
C THR A 36 -16.09 -25.28 -1.75
N GLY A 37 -16.67 -24.76 -0.65
CA GLY A 37 -15.93 -24.00 0.35
C GLY A 37 -15.28 -22.73 -0.25
N TYR A 38 -14.06 -22.45 0.16
CA TYR A 38 -13.34 -21.22 -0.22
C TYR A 38 -12.81 -21.23 -1.67
N GLU A 39 -12.86 -22.34 -2.38
CA GLU A 39 -12.48 -22.39 -3.80
C GLU A 39 -13.57 -21.84 -4.71
N LYS A 40 -14.82 -21.87 -4.26
CA LYS A 40 -15.99 -21.53 -5.08
C LYS A 40 -16.23 -20.03 -5.13
N GLY A 41 -16.17 -19.47 -6.34
CA GLY A 41 -16.64 -18.14 -6.64
C GLY A 41 -18.13 -18.08 -6.91
N GLN A 42 -18.77 -17.00 -6.48
CA GLN A 42 -20.17 -16.69 -6.74
C GLN A 42 -20.26 -15.49 -7.70
N VAL A 43 -20.96 -15.67 -8.81
CA VAL A 43 -21.21 -14.58 -9.76
C VAL A 43 -22.22 -13.61 -9.16
N THR A 44 -21.89 -12.30 -9.21
CA THR A 44 -22.76 -11.24 -8.69
C THR A 44 -23.58 -10.59 -9.79
N GLU A 45 -24.62 -9.83 -9.42
CA GLU A 45 -25.46 -9.06 -10.33
C GLU A 45 -24.67 -8.06 -11.20
N LEU A 46 -23.51 -7.60 -10.70
CA LEU A 46 -22.64 -6.68 -11.42
C LEU A 46 -21.67 -7.39 -12.39
N GLY A 47 -21.71 -8.73 -12.43
CA GLY A 47 -20.86 -9.54 -13.30
C GLY A 47 -19.48 -9.90 -12.72
N ALA A 48 -19.07 -9.27 -11.61
CA ALA A 48 -17.88 -9.64 -10.87
C ALA A 48 -18.11 -10.94 -10.08
N VAL A 49 -17.05 -11.69 -9.85
CA VAL A 49 -17.08 -12.88 -8.99
C VAL A 49 -16.72 -12.48 -7.57
N ASN A 50 -17.46 -13.00 -6.60
CA ASN A 50 -17.13 -12.87 -5.17
C ASN A 50 -16.58 -14.19 -4.63
N VAL A 51 -15.54 -14.11 -3.82
CA VAL A 51 -14.92 -15.25 -3.13
C VAL A 51 -14.77 -14.98 -1.64
N MET A 52 -14.70 -16.06 -0.87
CA MET A 52 -14.38 -16.01 0.55
C MET A 52 -12.93 -16.41 0.76
N THR A 53 -12.17 -15.61 1.50
CA THR A 53 -10.72 -15.83 1.70
C THR A 53 -10.41 -16.70 2.93
N GLY A 54 -11.40 -17.32 3.52
CA GLY A 54 -11.23 -18.22 4.67
C GLY A 54 -11.11 -17.48 6.00
N ILE A 55 -10.36 -18.06 6.91
CA ILE A 55 -10.18 -17.51 8.27
C ILE A 55 -9.39 -16.19 8.27
N TYR A 56 -8.60 -15.95 7.23
CA TYR A 56 -7.86 -14.71 7.07
C TYR A 56 -8.55 -13.80 6.05
N THR A 57 -9.13 -12.72 6.54
CA THR A 57 -9.77 -11.67 5.73
C THR A 57 -8.87 -10.45 5.54
N GLY A 58 -7.61 -10.59 5.90
CA GLY A 58 -6.54 -9.59 5.81
C GLY A 58 -5.19 -10.27 5.92
N ARG A 59 -4.12 -9.48 5.78
CA ARG A 59 -2.75 -9.97 5.97
C ARG A 59 -2.50 -10.39 7.42
N SER A 60 -1.51 -11.25 7.62
CA SER A 60 -1.06 -11.69 8.92
C SER A 60 0.39 -11.23 9.20
N PRO A 61 0.59 -9.97 9.65
CA PRO A 61 1.93 -9.43 9.90
C PRO A 61 2.75 -10.21 10.93
N LYS A 62 2.07 -10.82 11.90
CA LYS A 62 2.71 -11.65 12.94
C LYS A 62 3.32 -12.94 12.40
N ASP A 63 2.88 -13.38 11.23
CA ASP A 63 3.32 -14.61 10.57
C ASP A 63 4.24 -14.32 9.36
N LYS A 64 4.71 -13.08 9.24
CA LYS A 64 5.69 -12.67 8.25
C LYS A 64 7.10 -12.97 8.74
N TYR A 65 7.90 -13.64 7.90
CA TYR A 65 9.28 -14.01 8.19
C TYR A 65 10.19 -13.70 7.01
N ILE A 66 11.44 -13.33 7.32
CA ILE A 66 12.49 -13.11 6.33
C ILE A 66 13.69 -13.97 6.72
N VAL A 67 14.25 -14.69 5.76
CA VAL A 67 15.44 -15.52 5.99
C VAL A 67 16.62 -14.62 6.38
N MET A 68 17.20 -14.89 7.53
CA MET A 68 18.42 -14.23 7.98
C MET A 68 19.62 -15.07 7.54
N ASP A 69 20.33 -14.60 6.53
CA ASP A 69 21.54 -15.19 5.99
C ASP A 69 22.66 -14.14 5.88
N GLU A 70 23.79 -14.50 5.30
CA GLU A 70 24.94 -13.62 5.15
C GLU A 70 24.64 -12.33 4.35
N ASN A 71 23.67 -12.36 3.42
CA ASN A 71 23.31 -11.20 2.60
C ASN A 71 22.26 -10.30 3.28
N SER A 72 21.33 -10.90 4.00
CA SER A 72 20.19 -10.17 4.60
C SER A 72 20.44 -9.64 6.00
N LYS A 73 21.34 -10.29 6.76
CA LYS A 73 21.57 -9.98 8.19
C LYS A 73 21.90 -8.52 8.47
N ASP A 74 22.66 -7.87 7.59
CA ASP A 74 23.14 -6.49 7.74
C ASP A 74 22.31 -5.47 6.96
N THR A 75 21.36 -5.91 6.13
CA THR A 75 20.55 -5.03 5.28
C THR A 75 19.11 -4.88 5.75
N VAL A 76 18.50 -5.95 6.24
CA VAL A 76 17.11 -5.94 6.71
C VAL A 76 16.98 -5.20 8.04
N TRP A 77 15.93 -4.40 8.15
CA TRP A 77 15.54 -3.76 9.40
C TRP A 77 14.76 -4.76 10.26
N TRP A 78 15.50 -5.53 11.06
CA TRP A 78 14.93 -6.59 11.89
C TRP A 78 14.11 -6.07 13.06
N THR A 79 13.04 -6.79 13.42
CA THR A 79 12.33 -6.54 14.67
C THR A 79 13.25 -6.77 15.87
N SER A 80 13.14 -5.92 16.88
CA SER A 80 13.91 -6.03 18.13
C SER A 80 13.03 -5.63 19.31
N ASP A 81 13.54 -5.79 20.52
CA ASP A 81 12.83 -5.33 21.73
C ASP A 81 12.71 -3.81 21.78
N GLU A 82 13.69 -3.13 21.25
CA GLU A 82 13.72 -1.66 21.16
C GLU A 82 12.80 -1.12 20.07
N TYR A 83 12.75 -1.82 18.90
CA TYR A 83 11.99 -1.39 17.72
C TYR A 83 11.16 -2.54 17.16
N LYS A 84 9.90 -2.59 17.54
CA LYS A 84 8.97 -3.59 17.01
C LYS A 84 8.57 -3.27 15.57
N ASN A 85 8.75 -4.25 14.68
CA ASN A 85 8.25 -4.25 13.32
C ASN A 85 7.88 -5.68 12.88
N ASP A 86 7.46 -5.85 11.63
CA ASP A 86 6.99 -7.15 11.14
C ASP A 86 8.09 -7.99 10.44
N ASN A 87 9.35 -7.56 10.49
CA ASN A 87 10.47 -8.29 9.87
C ASN A 87 11.05 -9.30 10.86
N HIS A 88 10.36 -10.44 11.01
CA HIS A 88 10.79 -11.50 11.92
C HIS A 88 11.86 -12.36 11.25
N PRO A 89 12.99 -12.61 11.92
CA PRO A 89 14.05 -13.43 11.35
C PRO A 89 13.64 -14.91 11.27
N LEU A 90 14.03 -15.56 10.19
CA LEU A 90 13.85 -16.99 9.96
C LEU A 90 15.21 -17.63 9.64
N SER A 91 15.55 -18.75 10.28
CA SER A 91 16.77 -19.47 9.94
C SER A 91 16.68 -20.14 8.56
N GLU A 92 17.82 -20.28 7.90
CA GLU A 92 17.88 -21.04 6.63
C GLU A 92 17.37 -22.48 6.77
N LYS A 93 17.59 -23.11 7.93
CA LYS A 93 17.06 -24.43 8.25
C LYS A 93 15.54 -24.44 8.23
N ASN A 94 14.90 -23.50 8.92
CA ASN A 94 13.44 -23.40 8.98
C ASN A 94 12.85 -23.01 7.63
N TRP A 95 13.51 -22.13 6.86
CA TRP A 95 13.14 -21.84 5.49
C TRP A 95 13.04 -23.11 4.63
N LYS A 96 14.03 -23.99 4.69
CA LYS A 96 14.01 -25.27 3.95
C LYS A 96 12.82 -26.15 4.34
N VAL A 97 12.45 -26.16 5.63
CA VAL A 97 11.27 -26.90 6.12
C VAL A 97 10.00 -26.33 5.52
N LEU A 98 9.79 -25.00 5.60
CA LEU A 98 8.60 -24.33 5.06
C LEU A 98 8.51 -24.49 3.54
N LYS A 99 9.60 -24.31 2.82
CA LYS A 99 9.63 -24.51 1.37
C LYS A 99 9.29 -25.94 0.98
N LYS A 100 9.87 -26.93 1.67
CA LYS A 100 9.56 -28.34 1.43
C LYS A 100 8.07 -28.65 1.63
N LEU A 101 7.45 -28.07 2.65
CA LEU A 101 6.01 -28.22 2.91
C LEU A 101 5.17 -27.64 1.76
N ALA A 102 5.52 -26.43 1.27
CA ALA A 102 4.85 -25.82 0.14
C ALA A 102 4.99 -26.65 -1.15
N LEU A 103 6.20 -27.12 -1.46
CA LEU A 103 6.46 -27.94 -2.64
C LEU A 103 5.71 -29.29 -2.57
N LYS A 104 5.63 -29.91 -1.38
CA LYS A 104 4.82 -31.11 -1.16
C LYS A 104 3.34 -30.85 -1.42
N GLN A 105 2.79 -29.75 -0.92
CA GLN A 105 1.40 -29.38 -1.13
C GLN A 105 1.07 -29.18 -2.61
N LEU A 106 1.94 -28.51 -3.35
CA LEU A 106 1.74 -28.19 -4.77
C LEU A 106 2.00 -29.40 -5.70
N SER A 107 2.75 -30.40 -5.24
CA SER A 107 3.04 -31.60 -6.02
C SER A 107 1.81 -32.49 -6.22
N GLY A 108 1.72 -33.15 -7.38
CA GLY A 108 0.60 -34.04 -7.72
C GLY A 108 -0.73 -33.32 -7.98
N LYS A 109 -0.74 -32.02 -8.13
CA LYS A 109 -1.93 -31.18 -8.28
C LYS A 109 -2.10 -30.69 -9.72
N ARG A 110 -3.29 -30.15 -9.98
CA ARG A 110 -3.58 -29.26 -11.09
C ARG A 110 -3.26 -27.84 -10.60
N LEU A 111 -2.42 -27.11 -11.32
CA LEU A 111 -1.87 -25.84 -10.87
C LEU A 111 -2.16 -24.70 -11.85
N PHE A 112 -2.28 -23.51 -11.28
CA PHE A 112 -2.29 -22.25 -12.01
C PHE A 112 -0.92 -21.60 -11.86
N VAL A 113 -0.32 -21.21 -12.97
CA VAL A 113 0.95 -20.47 -12.99
C VAL A 113 0.71 -19.17 -13.72
N VAL A 114 0.94 -18.05 -13.02
CA VAL A 114 0.78 -16.71 -13.56
C VAL A 114 2.12 -15.99 -13.50
N ASP A 115 2.60 -15.52 -14.65
CA ASP A 115 3.72 -14.60 -14.75
C ASP A 115 3.19 -13.18 -14.86
N GLY A 116 3.76 -12.28 -14.09
CA GLY A 116 3.46 -10.86 -14.10
C GLY A 116 4.69 -10.04 -13.76
N PHE A 117 4.58 -8.71 -13.96
CA PHE A 117 5.66 -7.78 -13.62
C PHE A 117 5.23 -6.86 -12.48
N CYS A 118 6.18 -6.55 -11.59
CA CYS A 118 6.13 -5.42 -10.69
C CYS A 118 6.90 -4.26 -11.32
N GLY A 119 6.19 -3.20 -11.72
CA GLY A 119 6.76 -2.01 -12.33
C GLY A 119 6.52 -1.87 -13.83
N THR A 120 6.18 -0.65 -14.24
CA THR A 120 5.95 -0.30 -15.65
C THR A 120 7.23 0.11 -16.39
N HIS A 121 8.30 0.47 -15.66
CA HIS A 121 9.61 0.78 -16.24
C HIS A 121 10.41 -0.51 -16.48
N GLU A 122 10.72 -0.79 -17.73
CA GLU A 122 11.35 -2.07 -18.15
C GLU A 122 12.72 -2.32 -17.51
N ASP A 123 13.50 -1.26 -17.24
CA ASP A 123 14.85 -1.37 -16.68
C ASP A 123 14.85 -1.72 -15.19
N THR A 124 13.74 -1.51 -14.49
CA THR A 124 13.67 -1.64 -13.02
C THR A 124 12.62 -2.62 -12.55
N ARG A 125 11.76 -3.10 -13.45
CA ARG A 125 10.69 -4.06 -13.14
C ARG A 125 11.24 -5.42 -12.74
N MET A 126 10.47 -6.13 -11.95
CA MET A 126 10.75 -7.51 -11.54
C MET A 126 9.69 -8.44 -12.13
N LYS A 127 10.11 -9.48 -12.86
CA LYS A 127 9.22 -10.55 -13.32
C LYS A 127 9.00 -11.54 -12.19
N VAL A 128 7.74 -11.78 -11.85
CA VAL A 128 7.33 -12.70 -10.78
C VAL A 128 6.52 -13.85 -11.36
N ARG A 129 6.86 -15.06 -10.94
CA ARG A 129 6.08 -16.27 -11.23
C ARG A 129 5.33 -16.70 -9.99
N PHE A 130 4.01 -16.75 -10.08
CA PHE A 130 3.12 -17.23 -9.03
C PHE A 130 2.67 -18.65 -9.34
N ILE A 131 2.85 -19.57 -8.41
CA ILE A 131 2.44 -20.98 -8.53
C ILE A 131 1.42 -21.26 -7.43
N MET A 132 0.21 -21.69 -7.80
CA MET A 132 -0.90 -21.85 -6.87
C MET A 132 -1.90 -22.90 -7.32
N GLU A 133 -2.72 -23.41 -6.39
CA GLU A 133 -3.78 -24.39 -6.65
C GLU A 133 -5.16 -23.77 -6.91
N VAL A 134 -5.38 -22.53 -6.46
CA VAL A 134 -6.72 -21.91 -6.38
C VAL A 134 -6.93 -20.97 -7.54
N ALA A 135 -8.00 -21.20 -8.32
CA ALA A 135 -8.28 -20.42 -9.52
C ALA A 135 -8.44 -18.92 -9.25
N TRP A 136 -9.19 -18.54 -8.22
CA TRP A 136 -9.42 -17.13 -7.92
C TRP A 136 -8.17 -16.42 -7.39
N GLN A 137 -7.21 -17.14 -6.81
CA GLN A 137 -5.91 -16.56 -6.49
C GLN A 137 -5.12 -16.21 -7.75
N ALA A 138 -5.22 -17.05 -8.80
CA ALA A 138 -4.68 -16.74 -10.11
C ALA A 138 -5.37 -15.53 -10.75
N HIS A 139 -6.69 -15.40 -10.58
CA HIS A 139 -7.45 -14.22 -11.00
C HIS A 139 -6.97 -12.96 -10.27
N PHE A 140 -6.80 -13.04 -8.96
CA PHE A 140 -6.29 -11.92 -8.15
C PHE A 140 -4.94 -11.42 -8.65
N VAL A 141 -3.95 -12.29 -8.84
CA VAL A 141 -2.62 -11.87 -9.31
C VAL A 141 -2.65 -11.39 -10.76
N THR A 142 -3.56 -11.92 -11.58
CA THR A 142 -3.78 -11.43 -12.95
C THR A 142 -4.30 -9.98 -12.94
N ASN A 143 -5.18 -9.64 -12.00
CA ASN A 143 -5.64 -8.27 -11.80
C ASN A 143 -4.53 -7.34 -11.32
N MET A 144 -3.73 -7.80 -10.35
CA MET A 144 -2.84 -6.93 -9.59
C MET A 144 -1.46 -6.73 -10.21
N PHE A 145 -0.98 -7.65 -11.05
CA PHE A 145 0.35 -7.57 -11.65
C PHE A 145 0.26 -7.23 -13.13
N ILE A 146 1.29 -6.57 -13.65
CA ILE A 146 1.36 -6.17 -15.05
C ILE A 146 1.55 -7.42 -15.90
N ARG A 147 0.64 -7.65 -16.82
CA ARG A 147 0.65 -8.84 -17.67
C ARG A 147 1.69 -8.74 -18.78
N PRO A 148 2.42 -9.83 -19.09
CA PRO A 148 3.26 -9.89 -20.28
C PRO A 148 2.45 -9.59 -21.55
N GLN A 149 3.02 -8.80 -22.47
CA GLN A 149 2.34 -8.33 -23.69
C GLN A 149 2.82 -9.01 -24.96
N ASN A 150 3.97 -9.66 -24.93
CA ASN A 150 4.59 -10.26 -26.12
C ASN A 150 5.41 -11.50 -25.74
N GLN A 151 5.80 -12.29 -26.75
CA GLN A 151 6.51 -13.55 -26.56
C GLN A 151 7.84 -13.38 -25.81
N LYS A 152 8.58 -12.32 -26.08
CA LYS A 152 9.85 -12.04 -25.38
C LYS A 152 9.64 -11.89 -23.87
N GLU A 153 8.56 -11.23 -23.46
CA GLU A 153 8.23 -11.07 -22.04
C GLU A 153 7.78 -12.38 -21.41
N PHE A 154 7.07 -13.25 -22.15
CA PHE A 154 6.73 -14.59 -21.68
C PHE A 154 7.97 -15.49 -21.55
N ASP A 155 8.90 -15.42 -22.47
CA ASP A 155 10.11 -16.25 -22.50
C ASP A 155 11.16 -15.83 -21.47
N GLN A 156 11.09 -14.61 -20.95
CA GLN A 156 11.98 -14.14 -19.90
C GLN A 156 11.85 -15.03 -18.64
N GLU A 157 12.97 -15.52 -18.11
CA GLU A 157 12.95 -16.23 -16.82
C GLU A 157 12.48 -15.29 -15.69
N PRO A 158 11.71 -15.78 -14.71
CA PRO A 158 11.27 -14.97 -13.60
C PRO A 158 12.44 -14.54 -12.70
N ASP A 159 12.40 -13.30 -12.24
CA ASP A 159 13.35 -12.78 -11.24
C ASP A 159 13.00 -13.24 -9.83
N PHE A 160 11.73 -13.57 -9.59
CA PHE A 160 11.20 -13.95 -8.29
C PHE A 160 10.11 -15.02 -8.44
N VAL A 161 10.03 -15.97 -7.49
CA VAL A 161 9.03 -17.05 -7.51
C VAL A 161 8.23 -17.08 -6.22
N VAL A 162 6.91 -17.13 -6.34
CA VAL A 162 5.96 -17.24 -5.22
C VAL A 162 5.30 -18.61 -5.24
N TYR A 163 5.48 -19.35 -4.16
CA TYR A 163 4.82 -20.65 -3.92
C TYR A 163 3.63 -20.40 -2.99
N CYS A 164 2.43 -20.30 -3.53
CA CYS A 164 1.21 -20.11 -2.76
C CYS A 164 0.55 -21.45 -2.44
N ALA A 165 0.91 -22.02 -1.30
CA ALA A 165 0.39 -23.31 -0.81
C ALA A 165 -0.64 -23.06 0.32
N ALA A 166 -1.70 -22.32 0.00
CA ALA A 166 -2.70 -21.83 0.96
C ALA A 166 -3.36 -22.95 1.79
N LYS A 167 -3.45 -24.15 1.26
CA LYS A 167 -4.08 -25.31 1.91
C LYS A 167 -3.18 -26.05 2.92
N ALA A 168 -1.87 -25.78 2.90
CA ALA A 168 -0.92 -26.42 3.81
C ALA A 168 -0.83 -25.68 5.13
N LYS A 169 -0.74 -26.42 6.23
CA LYS A 169 -0.54 -25.89 7.59
C LYS A 169 0.82 -26.26 8.13
N VAL A 170 1.44 -25.40 8.92
CA VAL A 170 2.68 -25.67 9.64
C VAL A 170 2.31 -26.28 11.01
N GLU A 171 2.03 -27.59 11.04
CA GLU A 171 1.55 -28.26 12.27
C GLU A 171 2.57 -28.20 13.40
N ASN A 172 3.86 -28.26 13.08
CA ASN A 172 4.96 -28.21 14.04
C ASN A 172 5.51 -26.78 14.27
N TYR A 173 4.69 -25.77 14.12
CA TYR A 173 5.11 -24.36 14.19
C TYR A 173 5.82 -23.99 15.49
N LYS A 174 5.41 -24.57 16.62
CA LYS A 174 6.02 -24.32 17.93
C LYS A 174 7.48 -24.82 17.99
N GLU A 175 7.75 -25.98 17.42
CA GLU A 175 9.10 -26.55 17.32
C GLU A 175 10.02 -25.70 16.44
N LEU A 176 9.44 -25.04 15.43
CA LEU A 176 10.15 -24.13 14.53
C LEU A 176 10.26 -22.70 15.10
N GLY A 177 9.70 -22.44 16.28
CA GLY A 177 9.68 -21.11 16.88
C GLY A 177 8.82 -20.08 16.12
N LEU A 178 7.81 -20.55 15.38
CA LEU A 178 6.88 -19.69 14.64
C LEU A 178 5.69 -19.29 15.51
N ASN A 179 5.02 -18.19 15.09
CA ASN A 179 3.89 -17.63 15.83
C ASN A 179 2.62 -18.50 15.74
N SER A 180 2.36 -19.11 14.59
CA SER A 180 1.17 -19.92 14.35
C SER A 180 1.39 -20.98 13.25
N GLU A 181 0.35 -21.73 12.92
CA GLU A 181 0.32 -22.67 11.79
C GLU A 181 0.43 -21.99 10.42
N THR A 182 0.40 -20.65 10.38
CA THR A 182 0.50 -19.83 9.18
C THR A 182 1.90 -19.26 9.03
N ALA A 183 2.41 -19.24 7.81
CA ALA A 183 3.69 -18.61 7.52
C ALA A 183 3.66 -17.92 6.15
N VAL A 184 4.13 -16.68 6.14
CA VAL A 184 4.41 -15.88 4.95
C VAL A 184 5.89 -15.56 5.00
N ALA A 185 6.69 -16.36 4.32
CA ALA A 185 8.15 -16.34 4.44
C ALA A 185 8.82 -15.90 3.14
N PHE A 186 9.84 -15.07 3.28
CA PHE A 186 10.62 -14.51 2.17
C PHE A 186 12.09 -14.90 2.27
N ASN A 187 12.68 -15.27 1.15
CA ASN A 187 14.11 -15.40 1.01
C ASN A 187 14.60 -14.39 -0.04
N VAL A 188 15.20 -13.29 0.42
CA VAL A 188 15.65 -12.21 -0.46
C VAL A 188 16.87 -12.59 -1.27
N THR A 189 17.64 -13.57 -0.83
CA THR A 189 18.84 -14.06 -1.51
C THR A 189 18.48 -15.00 -2.66
N SER A 190 17.63 -16.01 -2.40
CA SER A 190 17.15 -16.93 -3.45
C SER A 190 15.99 -16.36 -4.28
N ARG A 191 15.43 -15.21 -3.88
CA ARG A 191 14.31 -14.53 -4.54
C ARG A 191 13.05 -15.38 -4.61
N GLU A 192 12.60 -15.81 -3.44
CA GLU A 192 11.44 -16.68 -3.28
C GLU A 192 10.55 -16.25 -2.12
N GLN A 193 9.25 -16.48 -2.28
CA GLN A 193 8.25 -16.38 -1.21
C GLN A 193 7.49 -17.69 -1.09
N VAL A 194 7.22 -18.09 0.15
CA VAL A 194 6.35 -19.22 0.49
C VAL A 194 5.18 -18.72 1.32
N ILE A 195 3.97 -19.08 0.92
CA ILE A 195 2.73 -18.75 1.63
C ILE A 195 2.05 -20.04 2.06
N LEU A 196 1.81 -20.19 3.37
CA LEU A 196 1.21 -21.36 3.99
C LEU A 196 0.03 -20.97 4.87
N ASN A 197 -1.07 -21.69 4.75
CA ASN A 197 -2.28 -21.60 5.58
C ASN A 197 -2.99 -20.23 5.57
N THR A 198 -2.81 -19.44 4.54
CA THR A 198 -3.65 -18.26 4.29
C THR A 198 -4.04 -18.18 2.82
N TRP A 199 -5.33 -17.90 2.59
CA TRP A 199 -5.88 -17.78 1.23
C TRP A 199 -5.91 -16.33 0.76
N TYR A 200 -5.69 -15.39 1.67
CA TYR A 200 -5.81 -13.96 1.39
C TYR A 200 -4.80 -13.51 0.33
N GLY A 201 -5.32 -13.07 -0.83
CA GLY A 201 -4.51 -12.68 -1.99
C GLY A 201 -3.56 -11.51 -1.72
N GLY A 202 -3.92 -10.64 -0.77
CA GLY A 202 -3.09 -9.51 -0.35
C GLY A 202 -1.70 -9.88 0.16
N GLU A 203 -1.47 -11.13 0.57
CA GLU A 203 -0.12 -11.61 0.94
C GLU A 203 0.82 -11.69 -0.28
N MET A 204 0.30 -12.07 -1.45
CA MET A 204 1.07 -12.04 -2.70
C MET A 204 1.33 -10.60 -3.17
N LYS A 205 0.29 -9.76 -3.14
CA LYS A 205 0.39 -8.36 -3.56
C LYS A 205 1.40 -7.59 -2.69
N LYS A 206 1.17 -7.56 -1.39
CA LYS A 206 2.02 -6.82 -0.45
C LYS A 206 3.36 -7.48 -0.21
N GLY A 207 3.44 -8.79 -0.39
CA GLY A 207 4.71 -9.50 -0.39
C GLY A 207 5.65 -9.00 -1.48
N MET A 208 5.16 -8.82 -2.70
CA MET A 208 5.97 -8.29 -3.79
C MET A 208 6.26 -6.80 -3.61
N PHE A 209 5.35 -6.02 -3.04
CA PHE A 209 5.65 -4.65 -2.64
C PHE A 209 6.79 -4.59 -1.62
N SER A 210 6.77 -5.44 -0.60
CA SER A 210 7.88 -5.55 0.36
C SER A 210 9.20 -5.90 -0.33
N MET A 211 9.18 -6.77 -1.33
CA MET A 211 10.39 -7.12 -2.09
C MET A 211 10.89 -5.95 -2.96
N MET A 212 10.01 -5.21 -3.59
CA MET A 212 10.39 -3.96 -4.28
C MET A 212 11.00 -2.95 -3.30
N ASN A 213 10.45 -2.83 -2.09
CA ASN A 213 10.98 -2.02 -1.00
C ASN A 213 12.36 -2.49 -0.50
N TYR A 214 12.71 -3.75 -0.70
CA TYR A 214 14.05 -4.26 -0.42
C TYR A 214 15.03 -3.96 -1.54
N TYR A 215 14.69 -4.34 -2.79
CA TYR A 215 15.65 -4.30 -3.90
C TYR A 215 15.85 -2.91 -4.50
N LEU A 216 14.80 -2.10 -4.64
CA LEU A 216 14.90 -0.82 -5.35
C LEU A 216 15.69 0.27 -4.61
N PRO A 217 15.49 0.50 -3.30
CA PRO A 217 16.28 1.52 -2.60
C PRO A 217 17.78 1.19 -2.57
N LEU A 218 18.15 -0.09 -2.56
CA LEU A 218 19.55 -0.52 -2.66
C LEU A 218 20.18 -0.16 -4.02
N LYS A 219 19.36 0.09 -5.04
CA LYS A 219 19.76 0.56 -6.38
C LYS A 219 19.58 2.07 -6.56
N GLY A 220 19.28 2.81 -5.51
CA GLY A 220 19.03 4.25 -5.58
C GLY A 220 17.71 4.64 -6.23
N ILE A 221 16.70 3.78 -6.18
CA ILE A 221 15.34 4.02 -6.69
C ILE A 221 14.40 4.16 -5.49
N ALA A 222 13.60 5.23 -5.47
CA ALA A 222 12.60 5.39 -4.43
C ALA A 222 11.46 4.37 -4.63
N SER A 223 11.06 3.70 -3.57
CA SER A 223 9.92 2.79 -3.52
C SER A 223 8.94 3.34 -2.50
N MET A 224 7.66 3.50 -2.90
CA MET A 224 6.73 4.37 -2.19
C MET A 224 5.34 3.74 -2.06
N HIS A 225 4.81 3.76 -0.86
CA HIS A 225 3.40 3.48 -0.58
C HIS A 225 2.60 4.76 -0.76
N CYS A 226 2.21 5.04 -1.99
CA CYS A 226 1.52 6.26 -2.37
C CYS A 226 0.61 6.05 -3.57
N SER A 227 -0.37 6.93 -3.75
CA SER A 227 -1.05 7.09 -5.02
C SER A 227 -0.35 8.17 -5.86
N ALA A 228 -0.56 8.14 -7.17
CA ALA A 228 0.03 9.09 -8.10
C ALA A 228 -0.91 9.42 -9.24
N ASN A 229 -0.89 10.67 -9.69
CA ASN A 229 -1.63 11.14 -10.85
C ASN A 229 -0.84 12.20 -11.63
N THR A 230 -1.30 12.51 -12.83
CA THR A 230 -0.80 13.62 -13.63
C THR A 230 -1.94 14.57 -14.01
N ASP A 231 -1.59 15.75 -14.54
CA ASP A 231 -2.54 16.55 -15.30
C ASP A 231 -3.00 15.84 -16.59
N LEU A 232 -3.96 16.41 -17.29
CA LEU A 232 -4.50 15.80 -18.53
C LEU A 232 -3.49 15.74 -19.69
N ASN A 233 -2.41 16.51 -19.61
CA ASN A 233 -1.32 16.49 -20.60
C ASN A 233 -0.23 15.45 -20.24
N GLY A 234 -0.28 14.86 -19.05
CA GLY A 234 0.73 13.91 -18.59
C GLY A 234 2.07 14.52 -18.19
N GLU A 235 2.11 15.81 -17.86
CA GLU A 235 3.34 16.57 -17.61
C GLU A 235 3.58 16.90 -16.13
N ASN A 236 2.52 17.05 -15.34
CA ASN A 236 2.59 17.43 -13.93
C ASN A 236 2.19 16.27 -13.03
N THR A 237 3.18 15.51 -12.58
CA THR A 237 2.97 14.38 -11.66
C THR A 237 2.92 14.85 -10.21
N ALA A 238 1.91 14.40 -9.48
CA ALA A 238 1.78 14.54 -8.04
C ALA A 238 1.69 13.16 -7.38
N ILE A 239 2.30 13.02 -6.19
CA ILE A 239 2.23 11.80 -5.38
C ILE A 239 1.63 12.10 -4.02
N PHE A 240 0.80 11.17 -3.53
CA PHE A 240 0.01 11.31 -2.32
C PHE A 240 0.32 10.14 -1.39
N PHE A 241 0.90 10.44 -0.23
CA PHE A 241 1.07 9.51 0.86
C PHE A 241 -0.04 9.70 1.87
N GLY A 242 -0.46 8.64 2.53
CA GLY A 242 -1.46 8.73 3.59
C GLY A 242 -1.89 7.35 4.06
N LEU A 243 -2.26 7.27 5.33
CA LEU A 243 -2.83 6.07 5.92
C LEU A 243 -4.33 5.98 5.63
N SER A 244 -4.94 4.85 5.98
CA SER A 244 -6.39 4.64 5.83
C SER A 244 -7.18 5.78 6.51
N GLY A 245 -8.21 6.29 5.82
CA GLY A 245 -9.08 7.34 6.34
C GLY A 245 -8.56 8.79 6.18
N THR A 246 -7.38 8.98 5.58
CA THR A 246 -6.83 10.32 5.34
C THR A 246 -7.32 10.96 4.03
N GLY A 247 -8.02 10.21 3.19
CA GLY A 247 -8.54 10.70 1.91
C GLY A 247 -7.62 10.43 0.71
N LYS A 248 -6.60 9.58 0.86
CA LYS A 248 -5.63 9.27 -0.22
C LYS A 248 -6.31 8.92 -1.54
N THR A 249 -7.20 7.96 -1.57
CA THR A 249 -7.91 7.54 -2.78
C THR A 249 -8.82 8.65 -3.33
N THR A 250 -9.62 9.27 -2.47
CA THR A 250 -10.56 10.33 -2.87
C THR A 250 -9.86 11.55 -3.45
N LEU A 251 -8.73 11.95 -2.86
CA LEU A 251 -8.02 13.17 -3.27
C LEU A 251 -7.10 12.96 -4.47
N SER A 252 -6.57 11.74 -4.65
CA SER A 252 -5.77 11.39 -5.84
C SER A 252 -6.64 11.10 -7.08
N THR A 253 -7.92 10.75 -6.88
CA THR A 253 -8.90 10.55 -7.96
C THR A 253 -9.64 11.86 -8.19
N ASP A 254 -9.19 12.62 -9.18
CA ASP A 254 -9.75 13.93 -9.56
C ASP A 254 -10.15 13.88 -11.03
N PRO A 255 -11.38 14.30 -11.41
CA PRO A 255 -11.81 14.32 -12.81
C PRO A 255 -10.94 15.22 -13.71
N LYS A 256 -10.15 16.13 -13.12
CA LYS A 256 -9.18 17.00 -13.82
C LYS A 256 -7.80 16.35 -13.99
N ARG A 257 -7.61 15.11 -13.50
CA ARG A 257 -6.31 14.44 -13.47
C ARG A 257 -6.43 13.03 -14.09
N LEU A 258 -5.29 12.47 -14.49
CA LEU A 258 -5.16 11.08 -14.95
C LEU A 258 -4.45 10.26 -13.88
N LEU A 259 -5.07 9.16 -13.46
CA LEU A 259 -4.50 8.25 -12.47
C LEU A 259 -3.29 7.50 -13.05
N ILE A 260 -2.15 7.50 -12.37
CA ILE A 260 -1.02 6.59 -12.62
C ILE A 260 -1.25 5.29 -11.86
N GLY A 261 -1.61 5.38 -10.59
CA GLY A 261 -1.95 4.26 -9.72
C GLY A 261 -2.42 4.71 -8.35
N ASP A 262 -3.04 3.80 -7.62
CA ASP A 262 -3.71 4.12 -6.37
C ASP A 262 -2.90 3.79 -5.09
N ASP A 263 -1.80 2.99 -5.19
CA ASP A 263 -1.21 2.42 -3.98
C ASP A 263 0.32 2.28 -3.95
N GLU A 264 0.96 1.80 -5.03
CA GLU A 264 2.38 1.40 -5.01
C GLU A 264 3.14 1.94 -6.21
N HIS A 265 4.18 2.72 -5.97
CA HIS A 265 4.96 3.37 -7.02
C HIS A 265 6.45 3.35 -6.76
N GLY A 266 7.23 3.38 -7.84
CA GLY A 266 8.65 3.69 -7.85
C GLY A 266 8.92 5.07 -8.44
N TRP A 267 10.08 5.62 -8.10
CA TRP A 267 10.57 6.85 -8.69
C TRP A 267 12.06 6.70 -9.00
N ASP A 268 12.37 6.56 -10.27
CA ASP A 268 13.73 6.46 -10.80
C ASP A 268 14.14 7.73 -11.55
N ASN A 269 15.21 7.66 -12.34
CA ASN A 269 15.68 8.79 -13.12
C ASN A 269 14.78 9.18 -14.30
N LYS A 270 13.86 8.29 -14.71
CA LYS A 270 12.90 8.53 -15.79
C LYS A 270 11.59 9.13 -15.30
N GLY A 271 11.29 8.99 -14.00
CA GLY A 271 10.07 9.51 -13.40
C GLY A 271 9.38 8.53 -12.47
N VAL A 272 8.10 8.77 -12.22
CA VAL A 272 7.23 7.98 -11.35
C VAL A 272 6.56 6.87 -12.17
N PHE A 273 6.55 5.66 -11.64
CA PHE A 273 5.94 4.51 -12.31
C PHE A 273 5.18 3.62 -11.32
N ASN A 274 4.05 3.09 -11.78
CA ASN A 274 3.23 2.17 -11.01
C ASN A 274 3.90 0.78 -10.95
N PHE A 275 3.83 0.12 -9.80
CA PHE A 275 4.25 -1.28 -9.68
C PHE A 275 3.19 -2.24 -10.17
N GLU A 276 1.93 -1.82 -10.20
CA GLU A 276 0.77 -2.68 -10.32
C GLU A 276 0.10 -2.58 -11.70
N GLY A 277 -0.60 -3.66 -12.08
CA GLY A 277 -1.45 -3.70 -13.27
C GLY A 277 -2.93 -3.43 -12.99
N GLY A 278 -3.30 -3.25 -11.74
CA GLY A 278 -4.66 -3.06 -11.28
C GLY A 278 -4.77 -2.30 -9.98
N CYS A 279 -5.99 -2.24 -9.45
CA CYS A 279 -6.33 -1.59 -8.20
C CYS A 279 -6.96 -2.58 -7.22
N TYR A 280 -6.75 -2.34 -5.93
CA TYR A 280 -7.27 -3.17 -4.83
C TYR A 280 -7.93 -2.29 -3.77
N ALA A 281 -9.22 -2.08 -3.92
CA ALA A 281 -9.98 -1.11 -3.13
C ALA A 281 -10.81 -1.77 -2.03
N LYS A 282 -11.01 -1.07 -0.91
CA LYS A 282 -12.03 -1.40 0.08
C LYS A 282 -13.42 -1.11 -0.49
N VAL A 283 -14.38 -1.98 -0.20
CA VAL A 283 -15.76 -1.82 -0.67
C VAL A 283 -16.79 -1.83 0.47
N ILE A 284 -16.33 -1.87 1.72
CA ILE A 284 -17.25 -1.68 2.85
C ILE A 284 -17.89 -0.29 2.77
N LYS A 285 -19.23 -0.24 2.87
CA LYS A 285 -20.01 0.98 2.70
C LYS A 285 -19.80 1.71 1.36
N LEU A 286 -19.42 0.97 0.32
CA LEU A 286 -19.24 1.55 -1.01
C LEU A 286 -20.54 2.18 -1.48
N ASP A 287 -20.47 3.42 -1.90
CA ASP A 287 -21.59 4.18 -2.45
C ASP A 287 -21.28 4.65 -3.87
N LYS A 288 -22.24 4.40 -4.77
CA LYS A 288 -22.11 4.70 -6.20
C LYS A 288 -21.92 6.18 -6.50
N GLU A 289 -22.51 7.05 -5.70
CA GLU A 289 -22.47 8.50 -5.95
C GLU A 289 -21.17 9.12 -5.44
N SER A 290 -20.68 8.66 -4.30
CA SER A 290 -19.46 9.17 -3.69
C SER A 290 -18.19 8.58 -4.27
N GLU A 291 -18.24 7.31 -4.75
CA GLU A 291 -17.10 6.58 -5.30
C GLU A 291 -17.43 5.91 -6.65
N PRO A 292 -17.84 6.71 -7.66
CA PRO A 292 -18.35 6.19 -8.92
C PRO A 292 -17.34 5.37 -9.71
N ASP A 293 -16.04 5.69 -9.61
CA ASP A 293 -14.99 4.96 -10.33
C ASP A 293 -14.81 3.55 -9.79
N ILE A 294 -14.77 3.38 -8.46
CA ILE A 294 -14.64 2.06 -7.83
C ILE A 294 -15.91 1.25 -8.11
N TYR A 295 -17.10 1.83 -7.92
CA TYR A 295 -18.35 1.15 -8.19
C TYR A 295 -18.47 0.70 -9.64
N GLY A 296 -18.12 1.57 -10.60
CA GLY A 296 -18.14 1.27 -12.03
C GLY A 296 -17.10 0.24 -12.47
N ALA A 297 -16.04 0.05 -11.68
CA ALA A 297 -15.01 -0.96 -11.91
C ALA A 297 -15.44 -2.37 -11.48
N ILE A 298 -16.50 -2.49 -10.66
CA ILE A 298 -17.06 -3.78 -10.22
C ILE A 298 -17.92 -4.34 -11.35
N ARG A 299 -17.29 -5.07 -12.25
CA ARG A 299 -17.93 -5.71 -13.41
C ARG A 299 -17.16 -6.97 -13.77
N ARG A 300 -17.49 -7.61 -14.90
CA ARG A 300 -16.73 -8.77 -15.40
C ARG A 300 -15.23 -8.50 -15.35
N ASP A 301 -14.45 -9.50 -14.92
CA ASP A 301 -13.01 -9.50 -14.66
C ASP A 301 -12.58 -8.86 -13.32
N ALA A 302 -13.47 -8.15 -12.62
CA ALA A 302 -13.23 -7.78 -11.22
C ALA A 302 -13.46 -8.97 -10.29
N LEU A 303 -12.70 -9.02 -9.19
CA LEU A 303 -12.82 -10.04 -8.14
C LEU A 303 -13.12 -9.38 -6.80
N LEU A 304 -14.28 -9.68 -6.25
CA LEU A 304 -14.69 -9.26 -4.90
C LEU A 304 -14.23 -10.28 -3.86
N GLU A 305 -13.91 -9.83 -2.68
CA GLU A 305 -13.48 -10.65 -1.56
C GLU A 305 -14.32 -10.34 -0.32
N ASN A 306 -14.91 -11.41 0.24
CA ASN A 306 -15.62 -11.41 1.53
C ASN A 306 -16.84 -10.48 1.62
N VAL A 307 -17.43 -10.09 0.50
CA VAL A 307 -18.70 -9.38 0.51
C VAL A 307 -19.86 -10.38 0.69
N THR A 308 -20.94 -9.94 1.28
CA THR A 308 -22.17 -10.73 1.37
C THR A 308 -22.97 -10.58 0.09
N VAL A 309 -23.34 -11.70 -0.48
CA VAL A 309 -24.11 -11.79 -1.73
C VAL A 309 -25.27 -12.75 -1.52
N ASP A 310 -26.46 -12.32 -1.87
CA ASP A 310 -27.66 -13.15 -1.75
C ASP A 310 -27.78 -14.20 -2.87
N GLU A 311 -28.85 -14.99 -2.85
CA GLU A 311 -29.13 -16.04 -3.84
C GLU A 311 -29.35 -15.51 -5.26
N ASN A 312 -29.71 -14.24 -5.41
CA ASN A 312 -29.91 -13.56 -6.68
C ASN A 312 -28.64 -12.84 -7.17
N GLY A 313 -27.53 -12.92 -6.44
CA GLY A 313 -26.29 -12.26 -6.77
C GLY A 313 -26.22 -10.79 -6.33
N VAL A 314 -27.17 -10.31 -5.54
CA VAL A 314 -27.21 -8.92 -5.05
C VAL A 314 -26.20 -8.75 -3.92
N ILE A 315 -25.38 -7.70 -4.02
CA ILE A 315 -24.29 -7.42 -3.08
C ILE A 315 -24.78 -6.48 -1.97
N ASP A 316 -24.52 -6.81 -0.72
CA ASP A 316 -24.66 -5.91 0.42
C ASP A 316 -23.28 -5.35 0.83
N PHE A 317 -22.95 -4.15 0.37
CA PHE A 317 -21.69 -3.47 0.73
C PHE A 317 -21.67 -2.95 2.18
N ASN A 318 -22.80 -2.93 2.88
CA ASN A 318 -22.88 -2.47 4.27
C ASN A 318 -22.67 -3.61 5.28
N ASP A 319 -22.83 -4.86 4.84
CA ASP A 319 -22.66 -6.01 5.71
C ASP A 319 -21.18 -6.22 6.06
N LYS A 320 -20.90 -6.23 7.34
CA LYS A 320 -19.59 -6.49 7.94
C LYS A 320 -19.53 -7.77 8.76
N SER A 321 -20.51 -8.65 8.61
CA SER A 321 -20.61 -9.89 9.37
C SER A 321 -19.41 -10.83 9.14
N VAL A 322 -18.85 -10.82 7.93
CA VAL A 322 -17.63 -11.57 7.59
C VAL A 322 -16.39 -10.77 8.01
N THR A 323 -16.29 -9.52 7.56
CA THR A 323 -15.17 -8.62 7.86
C THR A 323 -15.52 -7.18 7.50
N GLU A 324 -14.88 -6.21 8.15
CA GLU A 324 -14.86 -4.81 7.70
C GLU A 324 -13.86 -4.56 6.54
N ASN A 325 -13.01 -5.55 6.23
CA ASN A 325 -12.01 -5.48 5.17
C ASN A 325 -12.47 -6.14 3.87
N THR A 326 -13.71 -5.89 3.47
CA THR A 326 -14.20 -6.32 2.15
C THR A 326 -13.44 -5.59 1.04
N ARG A 327 -13.11 -6.31 -0.04
CA ARG A 327 -12.23 -5.80 -1.10
C ARG A 327 -12.76 -6.10 -2.50
N VAL A 328 -12.27 -5.34 -3.46
CA VAL A 328 -12.33 -5.66 -4.89
C VAL A 328 -10.97 -5.45 -5.52
N SER A 329 -10.55 -6.39 -6.36
CA SER A 329 -9.43 -6.19 -7.29
C SER A 329 -9.96 -6.10 -8.73
N TYR A 330 -9.37 -5.22 -9.52
CA TYR A 330 -9.73 -5.06 -10.93
C TYR A 330 -8.53 -4.52 -11.73
N PRO A 331 -8.47 -4.84 -13.03
CA PRO A 331 -7.42 -4.26 -13.87
C PRO A 331 -7.59 -2.75 -13.98
N ILE A 332 -6.49 -2.01 -14.04
CA ILE A 332 -6.51 -0.54 -13.97
C ILE A 332 -7.35 0.08 -15.10
N TYR A 333 -7.46 -0.58 -16.25
CA TYR A 333 -8.25 -0.08 -17.38
C TYR A 333 -9.77 -0.13 -17.16
N HIS A 334 -10.24 -0.69 -16.03
CA HIS A 334 -11.62 -0.51 -15.59
C HIS A 334 -11.91 0.93 -15.16
N ILE A 335 -10.87 1.72 -14.86
CA ILE A 335 -10.96 3.15 -14.60
C ILE A 335 -10.76 3.90 -15.92
N ASN A 336 -11.62 4.87 -16.22
CA ASN A 336 -11.60 5.59 -17.48
C ASN A 336 -10.45 6.61 -17.57
N LYS A 337 -10.24 7.39 -16.50
CA LYS A 337 -9.25 8.47 -16.45
C LYS A 337 -7.91 7.98 -15.88
N ILE A 338 -7.19 7.24 -16.69
CA ILE A 338 -5.86 6.72 -16.38
C ILE A 338 -4.83 7.19 -17.41
N VAL A 339 -3.57 7.19 -17.02
CA VAL A 339 -2.46 7.41 -17.95
C VAL A 339 -2.33 6.20 -18.89
N ARG A 340 -2.19 6.46 -20.18
CA ARG A 340 -2.05 5.43 -21.21
C ARG A 340 -0.81 5.70 -22.07
N PRO A 341 -0.21 4.68 -22.71
CA PRO A 341 -0.55 3.24 -22.65
C PRO A 341 0.00 2.52 -21.41
N LYS A 342 0.95 3.12 -20.68
CA LYS A 342 1.57 2.57 -19.47
C LYS A 342 1.31 3.50 -18.29
N SER A 343 1.09 2.93 -17.11
CA SER A 343 0.85 3.65 -15.85
C SER A 343 2.16 4.26 -15.31
N GLN A 344 2.58 5.37 -15.89
CA GLN A 344 3.81 6.09 -15.53
C GLN A 344 3.70 7.57 -15.91
N GLY A 345 4.54 8.40 -15.30
CA GLY A 345 4.61 9.83 -15.56
C GLY A 345 6.02 10.37 -15.35
N PRO A 346 6.26 11.65 -15.67
CA PRO A 346 7.53 12.29 -15.38
C PRO A 346 7.81 12.36 -13.88
N ALA A 347 9.00 12.83 -13.52
CA ALA A 347 9.37 13.10 -12.12
C ALA A 347 8.31 13.95 -11.42
N ALA A 348 7.99 13.61 -10.18
CA ALA A 348 6.98 14.34 -9.42
C ALA A 348 7.37 15.81 -9.21
N LYS A 349 6.38 16.69 -9.28
CA LYS A 349 6.49 18.12 -8.96
C LYS A 349 5.98 18.43 -7.55
N GLN A 350 4.97 17.70 -7.10
CA GLN A 350 4.37 17.85 -5.78
C GLN A 350 4.37 16.52 -5.04
N VAL A 351 4.76 16.57 -3.78
CA VAL A 351 4.70 15.47 -2.83
C VAL A 351 3.78 15.88 -1.70
N ILE A 352 2.70 15.14 -1.52
CA ILE A 352 1.64 15.49 -0.56
C ILE A 352 1.54 14.39 0.49
N PHE A 353 1.74 14.77 1.75
CA PHE A 353 1.51 13.91 2.91
C PHE A 353 0.12 14.21 3.47
N LEU A 354 -0.78 13.25 3.41
CA LEU A 354 -2.12 13.34 3.97
C LEU A 354 -2.14 12.83 5.40
N SER A 355 -2.68 13.60 6.30
CA SER A 355 -2.85 13.27 7.71
C SER A 355 -4.25 13.67 8.15
N ALA A 356 -4.91 12.84 8.96
CA ALA A 356 -6.15 13.20 9.62
C ALA A 356 -5.85 13.42 11.10
N ASP A 357 -5.65 14.68 11.49
CA ASP A 357 -5.37 15.03 12.88
C ASP A 357 -6.67 15.10 13.69
N ALA A 358 -6.79 14.26 14.73
CA ALA A 358 -7.93 14.27 15.64
C ALA A 358 -7.69 15.14 16.90
N PHE A 359 -6.50 15.73 17.04
CA PHE A 359 -6.14 16.61 18.16
C PHE A 359 -6.52 18.07 17.92
N GLY A 360 -6.80 18.45 16.66
CA GLY A 360 -7.14 19.81 16.29
C GLY A 360 -5.96 20.78 16.26
N VAL A 361 -4.75 20.29 16.07
CA VAL A 361 -3.49 21.04 16.19
C VAL A 361 -2.89 21.41 14.85
N LEU A 362 -2.87 20.47 13.90
CA LEU A 362 -2.15 20.67 12.66
C LEU A 362 -2.87 21.63 11.72
N PRO A 363 -2.13 22.52 11.04
CA PRO A 363 -2.71 23.36 9.99
C PRO A 363 -3.33 22.53 8.88
N PRO A 364 -4.34 23.04 8.16
CA PRO A 364 -4.89 22.34 7.00
C PRO A 364 -3.86 22.14 5.89
N VAL A 365 -2.85 23.02 5.79
CA VAL A 365 -1.70 22.83 4.92
C VAL A 365 -0.44 23.43 5.52
N SER A 366 0.67 22.73 5.39
CA SER A 366 2.01 23.18 5.78
C SER A 366 2.98 22.95 4.63
N ILE A 367 3.82 23.93 4.34
CA ILE A 367 4.90 23.81 3.35
C ILE A 367 6.13 23.31 4.07
N LEU A 368 6.69 22.18 3.62
CA LEU A 368 7.80 21.52 4.28
C LEU A 368 9.13 21.83 3.58
N ASP A 369 10.16 22.14 4.35
CA ASP A 369 11.54 22.13 3.85
C ASP A 369 12.05 20.68 3.70
N PRO A 370 13.22 20.45 3.07
CA PRO A 370 13.74 19.09 2.86
C PRO A 370 13.95 18.27 4.13
N GLU A 371 14.38 18.88 5.24
CA GLU A 371 14.61 18.18 6.49
C GLU A 371 13.29 17.86 7.21
N GLN A 372 12.34 18.80 7.20
CA GLN A 372 10.97 18.56 7.66
C GLN A 372 10.29 17.47 6.82
N THR A 373 10.50 17.46 5.52
CA THR A 373 9.99 16.41 4.63
C THR A 373 10.42 15.03 5.11
N LYS A 374 11.71 14.83 5.41
CA LYS A 374 12.22 13.56 5.95
C LYS A 374 11.61 13.23 7.31
N TYR A 375 11.56 14.20 8.22
CA TYR A 375 11.05 13.99 9.59
C TYR A 375 9.58 13.54 9.58
N TYR A 376 8.71 14.25 8.85
CA TYR A 376 7.28 13.94 8.82
C TYR A 376 6.95 12.74 7.94
N PHE A 377 7.77 12.45 6.94
CA PHE A 377 7.70 11.19 6.20
C PHE A 377 8.03 9.97 7.09
N LEU A 378 9.09 10.06 7.88
CA LEU A 378 9.44 9.03 8.87
C LEU A 378 8.37 8.88 9.95
N SER A 379 7.72 9.95 10.35
CA SER A 379 6.65 9.90 11.35
C SER A 379 5.41 9.19 10.81
N GLY A 380 4.98 9.51 9.59
CA GLY A 380 3.82 8.88 8.96
C GLY A 380 2.56 8.98 9.82
N PHE A 381 2.24 10.20 10.28
CA PHE A 381 1.22 10.45 11.29
C PHE A 381 -0.19 10.50 10.74
N THR A 382 -1.10 9.89 11.49
CA THR A 382 -2.53 10.18 11.48
C THR A 382 -3.10 9.96 12.87
N ALA A 383 -4.34 10.35 13.12
CA ALA A 383 -4.99 10.10 14.39
C ALA A 383 -6.44 9.66 14.18
N LYS A 384 -6.95 8.87 15.13
CA LYS A 384 -8.34 8.42 15.19
C LYS A 384 -9.09 9.25 16.22
N LEU A 385 -10.30 9.70 15.86
CA LEU A 385 -11.18 10.39 16.79
C LEU A 385 -11.78 9.40 17.79
N ALA A 386 -12.02 9.89 19.03
CA ALA A 386 -12.74 9.12 20.04
C ALA A 386 -14.10 8.62 19.52
N GLY A 387 -14.44 7.36 19.79
CA GLY A 387 -15.70 6.74 19.39
C GLY A 387 -15.78 6.30 17.92
N THR A 388 -14.73 6.44 17.11
CA THR A 388 -14.72 6.00 15.70
C THR A 388 -14.47 4.51 15.55
N GLU A 389 -13.82 3.88 16.53
CA GLU A 389 -13.60 2.44 16.61
C GLU A 389 -13.82 1.95 18.03
N ARG A 390 -14.15 0.66 18.15
CA ARG A 390 -14.36 0.02 19.47
C ARG A 390 -13.10 0.13 20.32
N GLY A 391 -13.23 0.70 21.53
CA GLY A 391 -12.13 0.87 22.48
C GLY A 391 -11.34 2.18 22.33
N ILE A 392 -11.69 3.04 21.37
CA ILE A 392 -11.08 4.37 21.24
C ILE A 392 -11.94 5.39 21.99
N THR A 393 -11.48 5.78 23.17
CA THR A 393 -12.17 6.71 24.08
C THR A 393 -11.64 8.13 24.03
N GLU A 394 -10.45 8.32 23.45
CA GLU A 394 -9.78 9.61 23.28
C GLU A 394 -9.05 9.65 21.93
N PRO A 395 -8.65 10.83 21.40
CA PRO A 395 -7.85 10.91 20.19
C PRO A 395 -6.58 10.09 20.31
N THR A 396 -6.41 9.13 19.39
CA THR A 396 -5.30 8.17 19.42
C THR A 396 -4.41 8.35 18.20
N PRO A 397 -3.11 8.68 18.38
CA PRO A 397 -2.19 8.84 17.27
C PRO A 397 -1.78 7.48 16.70
N THR A 398 -1.57 7.44 15.40
CA THR A 398 -0.95 6.34 14.69
C THR A 398 0.26 6.87 13.95
N PHE A 399 1.41 6.25 14.19
CA PHE A 399 2.65 6.56 13.49
C PHE A 399 3.09 5.33 12.69
N SER A 400 3.17 5.48 11.38
CA SER A 400 3.60 4.43 10.47
C SER A 400 4.71 4.97 9.58
N ALA A 401 5.94 4.53 9.80
CA ALA A 401 7.11 5.00 9.06
C ALA A 401 6.87 5.01 7.56
N CYS A 402 7.15 6.13 6.91
CA CYS A 402 7.00 6.31 5.47
C CYS A 402 5.58 6.01 4.94
N PHE A 403 4.56 6.12 5.81
CA PHE A 403 3.16 5.77 5.54
C PHE A 403 2.94 4.30 5.14
N GLY A 404 3.89 3.42 5.47
CA GLY A 404 3.84 2.01 5.07
C GLY A 404 4.79 1.11 5.86
N GLN A 405 4.93 1.31 7.18
CA GLN A 405 5.90 0.61 8.02
C GLN A 405 5.85 -0.92 7.87
N ALA A 406 4.67 -1.49 7.73
CA ALA A 406 4.49 -2.94 7.60
C ALA A 406 5.18 -3.56 6.35
N PHE A 407 5.56 -2.73 5.38
CA PHE A 407 6.14 -3.14 4.10
C PHE A 407 7.60 -2.75 3.95
N LEU A 408 8.19 -2.10 4.96
CA LEU A 408 9.57 -1.63 4.90
C LEU A 408 10.52 -2.74 5.33
N GLU A 409 11.40 -3.15 4.43
CA GLU A 409 12.41 -4.18 4.67
C GLU A 409 13.75 -3.59 5.11
N LEU A 410 14.04 -2.35 4.73
CA LEU A 410 15.25 -1.60 5.10
C LEU A 410 14.92 -0.58 6.21
N HIS A 411 15.95 -0.05 6.85
CA HIS A 411 15.75 1.02 7.83
C HIS A 411 14.98 2.20 7.21
N PRO A 412 13.96 2.75 7.87
CA PRO A 412 13.08 3.79 7.30
C PRO A 412 13.80 5.02 6.77
N THR A 413 14.93 5.42 7.37
CA THR A 413 15.75 6.54 6.88
C THR A 413 16.23 6.37 5.45
N LYS A 414 16.40 5.14 4.97
CA LYS A 414 16.80 4.85 3.59
C LYS A 414 15.73 5.31 2.59
N TYR A 415 14.46 5.08 2.90
CA TYR A 415 13.34 5.52 2.06
C TYR A 415 13.20 7.04 2.05
N ALA A 416 13.36 7.69 3.20
CA ALA A 416 13.32 9.15 3.31
C ALA A 416 14.46 9.82 2.52
N GLU A 417 15.66 9.26 2.58
CA GLU A 417 16.82 9.75 1.81
C GLU A 417 16.57 9.65 0.31
N GLU A 418 16.09 8.51 -0.18
CA GLU A 418 15.83 8.31 -1.61
C GLU A 418 14.71 9.23 -2.12
N LEU A 419 13.63 9.41 -1.35
CA LEU A 419 12.56 10.33 -1.70
C LEU A 419 13.08 11.77 -1.85
N VAL A 420 13.77 12.29 -0.85
CA VAL A 420 14.26 13.68 -0.86
C VAL A 420 15.36 13.88 -1.92
N LYS A 421 16.17 12.86 -2.18
CA LYS A 421 17.14 12.89 -3.27
C LYS A 421 16.48 13.06 -4.65
N LYS A 422 15.38 12.32 -4.90
CA LYS A 422 14.58 12.47 -6.13
C LYS A 422 13.92 13.85 -6.20
N MET A 423 13.36 14.32 -5.08
CA MET A 423 12.74 15.64 -4.99
C MET A 423 13.73 16.76 -5.30
N LYS A 424 14.93 16.73 -4.75
CA LYS A 424 15.97 17.72 -5.04
C LYS A 424 16.33 17.76 -6.52
N LYS A 425 16.44 16.59 -7.15
CA LYS A 425 16.75 16.49 -8.58
C LYS A 425 15.63 17.04 -9.47
N SER A 426 14.37 16.84 -9.11
CA SER A 426 13.21 17.29 -9.89
C SER A 426 12.74 18.71 -9.54
N GLY A 427 13.22 19.27 -8.45
CA GLY A 427 12.69 20.52 -7.89
C GLY A 427 11.31 20.38 -7.23
N ALA A 428 10.93 19.15 -6.87
CA ALA A 428 9.66 18.87 -6.21
C ALA A 428 9.59 19.51 -4.82
N LYS A 429 8.38 19.92 -4.43
CA LYS A 429 8.07 20.47 -3.11
C LYS A 429 7.17 19.52 -2.35
N ALA A 430 7.28 19.54 -1.03
CA ALA A 430 6.48 18.72 -0.13
C ALA A 430 5.53 19.57 0.71
N TYR A 431 4.34 19.01 0.95
CA TYR A 431 3.27 19.64 1.71
C TYR A 431 2.66 18.59 2.66
N LEU A 432 2.39 19.01 3.90
CA LEU A 432 1.59 18.24 4.85
C LEU A 432 0.17 18.80 4.83
N VAL A 433 -0.79 17.98 4.41
CA VAL A 433 -2.21 18.37 4.31
C VAL A 433 -3.00 17.62 5.39
N ASN A 434 -3.61 18.39 6.29
CA ASN A 434 -4.47 17.86 7.33
C ASN A 434 -5.92 17.79 6.84
N THR A 435 -6.44 16.57 6.70
CA THR A 435 -7.84 16.29 6.34
C THR A 435 -8.71 15.98 7.56
N GLY A 436 -8.18 16.17 8.76
CA GLY A 436 -8.82 15.86 10.04
C GLY A 436 -9.63 17.03 10.60
N TRP A 437 -9.49 17.24 11.90
CA TRP A 437 -10.28 18.20 12.68
C TRP A 437 -9.45 19.42 13.06
N ASN A 438 -10.14 20.50 13.42
CA ASN A 438 -9.55 21.73 13.97
C ASN A 438 -10.20 22.10 15.30
N GLY A 439 -9.90 23.28 15.82
CA GLY A 439 -10.38 23.76 17.11
C GLY A 439 -11.90 23.93 17.22
N THR A 440 -12.61 23.97 16.09
CA THR A 440 -14.09 24.00 16.09
C THR A 440 -14.73 22.65 16.48
N GLY A 441 -13.93 21.60 16.60
CA GLY A 441 -14.42 20.23 16.79
C GLY A 441 -15.05 19.60 15.55
N LYS A 442 -14.97 20.29 14.41
CA LYS A 442 -15.46 19.81 13.11
C LYS A 442 -14.31 19.40 12.22
N ARG A 443 -14.57 18.42 11.36
CA ARG A 443 -13.62 18.01 10.33
C ARG A 443 -13.48 19.12 9.28
N ILE A 444 -12.25 19.37 8.81
CA ILE A 444 -11.97 20.30 7.71
C ILE A 444 -12.80 19.86 6.50
N SER A 445 -13.49 20.80 5.85
CA SER A 445 -14.40 20.48 4.77
C SER A 445 -13.67 19.90 3.57
N ILE A 446 -14.33 18.98 2.85
CA ILE A 446 -13.78 18.44 1.59
C ILE A 446 -13.58 19.54 0.55
N ARG A 447 -14.41 20.59 0.58
CA ARG A 447 -14.29 21.77 -0.29
C ARG A 447 -12.97 22.51 -0.02
N ASP A 448 -12.66 22.80 1.24
CA ASP A 448 -11.41 23.48 1.61
C ASP A 448 -10.20 22.60 1.30
N THR A 449 -10.28 21.32 1.60
CA THR A 449 -9.22 20.34 1.27
C THR A 449 -8.95 20.29 -0.25
N ARG A 450 -9.99 20.26 -1.07
CA ARG A 450 -9.82 20.30 -2.54
C ARG A 450 -9.27 21.63 -3.02
N GLY A 451 -9.67 22.74 -2.41
CA GLY A 451 -9.10 24.07 -2.69
C GLY A 451 -7.60 24.10 -2.39
N ILE A 452 -7.18 23.52 -1.28
CA ILE A 452 -5.77 23.38 -0.90
C ILE A 452 -5.01 22.53 -1.92
N ILE A 453 -5.53 21.36 -2.28
CA ILE A 453 -4.91 20.49 -3.28
C ILE A 453 -4.80 21.21 -4.63
N ASP A 454 -5.84 21.91 -5.07
CA ASP A 454 -5.80 22.71 -6.31
C ASP A 454 -4.69 23.78 -6.25
N ALA A 455 -4.57 24.50 -5.12
CA ALA A 455 -3.53 25.52 -4.93
C ALA A 455 -2.10 24.92 -4.93
N ILE A 456 -1.94 23.70 -4.44
CA ILE A 456 -0.68 22.96 -4.53
C ILE A 456 -0.38 22.58 -5.98
N LEU A 457 -1.34 21.99 -6.67
CA LEU A 457 -1.16 21.43 -8.01
C LEU A 457 -0.96 22.51 -9.09
N ASN A 458 -1.58 23.67 -8.94
CA ASN A 458 -1.42 24.80 -9.87
C ASN A 458 -0.29 25.76 -9.49
N GLY A 459 0.39 25.52 -8.36
CA GLY A 459 1.50 26.34 -7.89
C GLY A 459 1.09 27.65 -7.17
N ALA A 460 -0.19 27.93 -6.97
CA ALA A 460 -0.66 29.14 -6.30
C ALA A 460 -0.15 29.27 -4.85
N ILE A 461 0.02 28.15 -4.16
CA ILE A 461 0.54 28.11 -2.80
C ILE A 461 1.98 28.66 -2.70
N ASP A 462 2.77 28.53 -3.77
CA ASP A 462 4.18 28.92 -3.78
C ASP A 462 4.38 30.44 -3.80
N SER A 463 3.37 31.19 -4.23
CA SER A 463 3.36 32.68 -4.24
C SER A 463 2.51 33.28 -3.14
N ALA A 464 1.84 32.47 -2.32
CA ALA A 464 1.03 32.94 -1.21
C ALA A 464 1.89 33.55 -0.10
N PRO A 465 1.41 34.59 0.60
CA PRO A 465 2.08 35.07 1.79
C PRO A 465 2.03 34.02 2.89
N THR A 466 3.09 33.91 3.67
CA THR A 466 3.25 32.85 4.67
C THR A 466 3.63 33.39 6.05
N LYS A 467 3.38 32.58 7.06
CA LYS A 467 3.90 32.75 8.43
C LYS A 467 4.36 31.40 8.99
N VAL A 468 5.10 31.44 10.09
CA VAL A 468 5.55 30.25 10.82
C VAL A 468 4.73 30.09 12.09
N ILE A 469 4.22 28.88 12.35
CA ILE A 469 3.49 28.59 13.59
C ILE A 469 4.43 28.01 14.66
N PRO A 470 4.14 28.22 15.97
CA PRO A 470 5.01 27.73 17.05
C PRO A 470 5.01 26.19 17.17
N TYR A 471 6.00 25.69 17.89
CA TYR A 471 6.29 24.28 18.22
C TYR A 471 6.69 23.43 17.02
N PHE A 472 5.86 23.33 16.01
CA PHE A 472 6.12 22.56 14.78
C PHE A 472 6.98 23.31 13.77
N ASN A 473 7.05 24.62 13.89
CA ASN A 473 7.78 25.52 12.97
C ASN A 473 7.35 25.34 11.51
N PHE A 474 6.09 24.97 11.29
CA PHE A 474 5.53 24.86 9.96
C PHE A 474 5.34 26.22 9.30
N THR A 475 5.76 26.32 8.06
CA THR A 475 5.41 27.45 7.19
C THR A 475 4.01 27.22 6.64
N VAL A 476 3.10 28.13 6.94
CA VAL A 476 1.70 28.05 6.52
C VAL A 476 1.31 29.28 5.70
N PRO A 477 0.47 29.12 4.66
CA PRO A 477 -0.06 30.28 3.93
C PRO A 477 -1.03 31.05 4.82
N THR A 478 -1.04 32.37 4.68
CA THR A 478 -1.99 33.25 5.39
C THR A 478 -3.25 33.49 4.60
N GLU A 479 -3.22 33.24 3.29
CA GLU A 479 -4.37 33.29 2.38
C GLU A 479 -4.16 32.32 1.22
N LEU A 480 -5.22 31.67 0.75
CA LEU A 480 -5.27 30.87 -0.46
C LEU A 480 -6.61 31.07 -1.15
N ALA A 481 -6.57 31.26 -2.47
CA ALA A 481 -7.79 31.38 -3.26
C ALA A 481 -8.62 30.07 -3.16
N GLY A 482 -9.92 30.20 -2.90
CA GLY A 482 -10.85 29.09 -2.79
C GLY A 482 -10.83 28.35 -1.44
N VAL A 483 -10.07 28.81 -0.47
CA VAL A 483 -9.97 28.24 0.88
C VAL A 483 -10.40 29.30 1.92
N ASP A 484 -11.14 28.87 2.95
CA ASP A 484 -11.50 29.75 4.06
C ASP A 484 -10.23 30.19 4.81
N THR A 485 -9.95 31.48 4.81
CA THR A 485 -8.77 32.07 5.46
C THR A 485 -8.73 31.79 6.96
N ASN A 486 -9.91 31.69 7.61
CA ASN A 486 -10.00 31.51 9.06
C ASN A 486 -9.53 30.13 9.56
N ILE A 487 -9.32 29.17 8.68
CA ILE A 487 -8.84 27.84 9.07
C ILE A 487 -7.33 27.65 8.87
N LEU A 488 -6.67 28.53 8.10
CA LEU A 488 -5.27 28.36 7.68
C LEU A 488 -4.28 28.38 8.86
N ASP A 489 -4.51 29.22 9.85
CA ASP A 489 -3.83 29.14 11.14
C ASP A 489 -4.74 28.37 12.12
N PRO A 490 -4.33 27.20 12.62
CA PRO A 490 -5.19 26.41 13.48
C PRO A 490 -5.58 27.11 14.78
N ARG A 491 -4.78 28.08 15.25
CA ARG A 491 -5.06 28.87 16.45
C ARG A 491 -6.33 29.70 16.31
N ASP A 492 -6.62 30.18 15.10
CA ASP A 492 -7.80 31.01 14.80
C ASP A 492 -9.10 30.19 14.83
N THR A 493 -9.03 28.87 14.86
CA THR A 493 -10.21 28.00 14.98
C THR A 493 -10.64 27.75 16.43
N TYR A 494 -9.86 28.19 17.41
CA TYR A 494 -10.12 28.07 18.83
C TYR A 494 -10.75 29.37 19.39
N ALA A 495 -11.66 29.24 20.36
CA ALA A 495 -12.18 30.38 21.09
C ALA A 495 -11.10 31.05 21.95
N ASN A 496 -10.13 30.24 22.46
CA ASN A 496 -8.97 30.71 23.19
C ASN A 496 -7.71 30.04 22.61
N ALA A 497 -6.74 30.86 22.18
CA ALA A 497 -5.49 30.39 21.61
C ALA A 497 -4.64 29.54 22.58
N GLU A 498 -4.80 29.74 23.90
CA GLU A 498 -4.11 28.92 24.92
C GLU A 498 -4.56 27.47 24.88
N ASP A 499 -5.82 27.19 24.50
CA ASP A 499 -6.32 25.82 24.37
C ASP A 499 -5.62 25.08 23.22
N TRP A 500 -5.33 25.78 22.13
CA TRP A 500 -4.50 25.21 21.06
C TRP A 500 -3.09 24.92 21.54
N GLU A 501 -2.50 25.86 22.30
CA GLU A 501 -1.11 25.71 22.77
C GLU A 501 -0.92 24.47 23.63
N VAL A 502 -1.85 24.18 24.55
CA VAL A 502 -1.83 22.98 25.40
C VAL A 502 -1.86 21.70 24.54
N LYS A 503 -2.77 21.64 23.58
CA LYS A 503 -2.89 20.51 22.67
C LYS A 503 -1.68 20.37 21.73
N ALA A 504 -1.14 21.51 21.26
CA ALA A 504 0.04 21.53 20.40
C ALA A 504 1.28 20.98 21.11
N LYS A 505 1.50 21.35 22.37
CA LYS A 505 2.59 20.80 23.19
C LYS A 505 2.43 19.28 23.42
N ASP A 506 1.21 18.83 23.69
CA ASP A 506 0.94 17.40 23.84
C ASP A 506 1.26 16.62 22.56
N LEU A 507 0.70 17.07 21.41
CA LEU A 507 0.96 16.41 20.12
C LEU A 507 2.44 16.46 19.72
N ALA A 508 3.10 17.60 19.93
CA ALA A 508 4.54 17.76 19.70
C ALA A 508 5.35 16.76 20.52
N GLY A 509 5.01 16.58 21.79
CA GLY A 509 5.63 15.57 22.67
C GLY A 509 5.45 14.15 22.15
N ARG A 510 4.30 13.82 21.58
CA ARG A 510 4.02 12.50 20.96
C ARG A 510 4.88 12.26 19.72
N PHE A 511 5.05 13.27 18.85
CA PHE A 511 5.98 13.19 17.72
C PHE A 511 7.42 12.96 18.17
N ILE A 512 7.89 13.75 19.13
CA ILE A 512 9.25 13.64 19.67
C ILE A 512 9.48 12.23 20.26
N LYS A 513 8.53 11.74 21.05
CA LYS A 513 8.60 10.39 21.63
C LYS A 513 8.67 9.30 20.54
N ASN A 514 7.82 9.41 19.51
CA ASN A 514 7.83 8.45 18.41
C ASN A 514 9.14 8.49 17.62
N PHE A 515 9.73 9.67 17.42
CA PHE A 515 10.92 9.84 16.61
C PHE A 515 12.18 9.25 17.24
N LYS A 516 12.22 9.08 18.56
CA LYS A 516 13.38 8.50 19.29
C LYS A 516 13.87 7.18 18.71
N LYS A 517 12.97 6.36 18.18
CA LYS A 517 13.30 5.09 17.52
C LYS A 517 14.21 5.23 16.29
N TYR A 518 14.32 6.42 15.69
CA TYR A 518 15.19 6.69 14.55
C TYR A 518 16.53 7.34 14.93
N GLU A 519 16.70 7.74 16.19
CA GLU A 519 17.91 8.41 16.65
C GLU A 519 19.12 7.46 16.83
N GLY A 520 18.90 6.15 16.67
CA GLY A 520 19.94 5.11 16.75
C GLY A 520 21.00 5.20 15.66
N ASN A 521 20.72 5.86 14.54
CA ASN A 521 21.68 6.07 13.46
C ASN A 521 21.95 7.56 13.19
N ARG A 522 23.00 7.85 12.42
CA ARG A 522 23.43 9.21 12.11
C ARG A 522 22.38 10.01 11.34
N ALA A 523 21.71 9.37 10.40
CA ALA A 523 20.69 10.01 9.56
C ALA A 523 19.48 10.46 10.40
N GLY A 524 19.00 9.61 11.29
CA GLY A 524 17.90 9.95 12.19
C GLY A 524 18.26 11.05 13.19
N LYS A 525 19.45 10.97 13.81
CA LYS A 525 19.95 12.01 14.74
C LYS A 525 19.99 13.41 14.11
N ALA A 526 20.40 13.48 12.84
CA ALA A 526 20.50 14.74 12.10
C ALA A 526 19.15 15.43 11.91
N LEU A 527 18.02 14.68 11.97
CA LEU A 527 16.67 15.17 11.71
C LEU A 527 15.94 15.68 12.96
N VAL A 528 16.45 15.44 14.16
CA VAL A 528 15.76 15.82 15.42
C VAL A 528 15.34 17.29 15.45
N LYS A 529 16.18 18.18 14.92
CA LYS A 529 15.91 19.63 14.87
C LYS A 529 14.81 20.02 13.85
N ALA A 530 14.51 19.15 12.90
CA ALA A 530 13.46 19.39 11.90
C ALA A 530 12.06 19.04 12.44
N GLY A 531 11.98 18.30 13.53
CA GLY A 531 10.75 18.00 14.22
C GLY A 531 10.28 19.11 15.15
N PRO A 532 9.20 18.83 15.93
CA PRO A 532 8.70 19.79 16.92
C PRO A 532 9.75 20.13 17.98
N GLN A 533 9.71 21.38 18.44
CA GLN A 533 10.54 21.91 19.52
C GLN A 533 9.65 22.39 20.65
N LEU A 534 9.90 21.95 21.89
CA LEU A 534 9.16 22.34 23.11
C LEU A 534 9.96 23.34 23.96
#